data_4da1814c14bbeaa97d63f79dfbac7ee6
#
_entry.id   4da1814c14bbeaa97d63f79dfbac7ee6
#
_cell.length_a   1.000
_cell.length_b   1.000
_cell.length_c   1.000
_cell.angle_alpha   90.00
_cell.angle_beta   90.00
_cell.angle_gamma   90.00
#
_symmetry.space_group_name_H-M   'P 1'
#
loop_
_entity.id
_entity.type
_entity.pdbx_description
1 polymer ?
#
loop_
_entity_poly.entity_id
_entity_poly.type
_entity_poly.pdbx_seq_one_letter_code
_entity_poly.pdbx_strand_id
1 'polypeptide(L)'
;PGDGINGLLGALNKARDAIAFIQVRHEESAAFMACGHAKFTGEVGVCLATSGPGAIHLLNGLYDARLDHQPVVAIVGQQARMSMGGDYQQEVDLLTLFKDVAHEYVQVIMDPAQARSVIDRAFRIAKDRRTVTCVIIPNDVQDLDAVEEPPHKHGAVHTGTGHAEKIILPSRESLEQAAQLLNEGEKVAILIGAGAMHAAEEVKQVADILGAGVAK
;
A
#
# COMPACT_ATOMS: atom_id res chain seq x y z
N PRO A 1 12.52 15.35 -0.88
CA PRO A 1 11.85 16.64 -1.19
C PRO A 1 12.21 17.08 -2.59
N GLY A 2 11.31 17.84 -3.22
CA GLY A 2 11.50 18.42 -4.55
C GLY A 2 10.26 19.22 -4.95
N ASP A 3 10.40 20.04 -5.99
CA ASP A 3 9.36 21.01 -6.38
C ASP A 3 8.02 20.37 -6.72
N GLY A 4 8.02 19.13 -7.20
CA GLY A 4 6.80 18.40 -7.52
C GLY A 4 5.90 18.05 -6.34
N ILE A 5 6.33 18.28 -5.09
CA ILE A 5 5.56 17.97 -3.87
C ILE A 5 5.58 19.11 -2.85
N ASN A 6 5.84 20.34 -3.27
CA ASN A 6 5.93 21.49 -2.35
C ASN A 6 4.62 21.73 -1.59
N GLY A 7 3.46 21.61 -2.24
CA GLY A 7 2.17 21.73 -1.59
C GLY A 7 1.95 20.66 -0.51
N LEU A 8 2.31 19.41 -0.81
CA LEU A 8 2.23 18.30 0.16
C LEU A 8 3.18 18.52 1.35
N LEU A 9 4.43 18.93 1.10
CA LEU A 9 5.38 19.23 2.18
C LEU A 9 4.91 20.41 3.05
N GLY A 10 4.33 21.44 2.43
CA GLY A 10 3.70 22.55 3.15
C GLY A 10 2.55 22.10 4.04
N ALA A 11 1.69 21.20 3.55
CA ALA A 11 0.59 20.62 4.31
C ALA A 11 1.09 19.72 5.47
N LEU A 12 2.08 18.88 5.22
CA LEU A 12 2.71 18.03 6.24
C LEU A 12 3.36 18.87 7.34
N ASN A 13 4.03 19.98 6.99
CA ASN A 13 4.60 20.89 7.98
C ASN A 13 3.52 21.56 8.86
N LYS A 14 2.35 21.88 8.30
CA LYS A 14 1.21 22.38 9.08
C LYS A 14 0.60 21.30 10.00
N ALA A 15 0.62 20.05 9.55
CA ALA A 15 0.06 18.90 10.28
C ALA A 15 1.11 18.13 11.12
N ARG A 16 2.27 18.70 11.37
CA ARG A 16 3.42 18.03 12.04
C ARG A 16 3.10 17.44 13.42
N ASP A 17 2.12 17.99 14.11
CA ASP A 17 1.71 17.50 15.43
C ASP A 17 0.76 16.26 15.32
N ALA A 18 0.21 16.02 14.14
CA ALA A 18 -0.71 14.90 13.86
C ALA A 18 -0.09 13.82 12.97
N ILE A 19 0.86 14.19 12.09
CA ILE A 19 1.50 13.27 11.16
C ILE A 19 3.01 13.35 11.29
N ALA A 20 3.64 12.24 11.66
CA ALA A 20 5.09 12.15 11.72
C ALA A 20 5.67 12.04 10.30
N PHE A 21 6.43 13.04 9.89
CA PHE A 21 7.17 13.03 8.62
C PHE A 21 8.64 12.74 8.90
N ILE A 22 9.15 11.64 8.32
CA ILE A 22 10.54 11.21 8.46
C ILE A 22 11.27 11.45 7.14
N GLN A 23 12.15 12.44 7.13
CA GLN A 23 12.95 12.74 5.95
C GLN A 23 14.12 11.76 5.84
N VAL A 24 14.30 11.21 4.64
CA VAL A 24 15.44 10.37 4.27
C VAL A 24 16.33 11.08 3.24
N ARG A 25 17.52 10.54 3.00
CA ARG A 25 18.45 11.13 2.03
C ARG A 25 18.25 10.64 0.60
N HIS A 26 17.58 9.50 0.43
CA HIS A 26 17.29 8.89 -0.86
C HIS A 26 15.91 8.25 -0.83
N GLU A 27 15.14 8.38 -1.88
CA GLU A 27 13.75 7.93 -1.94
C GLU A 27 13.59 6.41 -1.84
N GLU A 28 14.57 5.67 -2.36
CA GLU A 28 14.63 4.21 -2.18
C GLU A 28 14.60 3.82 -0.69
N SER A 29 15.34 4.55 0.15
CA SER A 29 15.32 4.34 1.59
C SER A 29 13.95 4.61 2.19
N ALA A 30 13.21 5.61 1.68
CA ALA A 30 11.83 5.86 2.12
C ALA A 30 10.91 4.67 1.83
N ALA A 31 11.02 4.08 0.64
CA ALA A 31 10.23 2.93 0.26
C ALA A 31 10.59 1.68 1.09
N PHE A 32 11.89 1.42 1.34
CA PHE A 32 12.31 0.34 2.23
C PHE A 32 11.88 0.56 3.68
N MET A 33 11.92 1.79 4.18
CA MET A 33 11.42 2.10 5.53
C MET A 33 9.91 1.87 5.63
N ALA A 34 9.13 2.27 4.61
CA ALA A 34 7.70 1.99 4.57
C ALA A 34 7.41 0.47 4.51
N CYS A 35 8.18 -0.28 3.71
CA CYS A 35 8.11 -1.73 3.67
C CYS A 35 8.47 -2.36 5.04
N GLY A 36 9.56 -1.91 5.66
CA GLY A 36 9.98 -2.36 7.00
C GLY A 36 8.92 -2.05 8.06
N HIS A 37 8.34 -0.84 8.04
CA HIS A 37 7.23 -0.50 8.93
C HIS A 37 6.08 -1.50 8.77
N ALA A 38 5.64 -1.76 7.55
CA ALA A 38 4.55 -2.71 7.28
C ALA A 38 4.89 -4.14 7.74
N LYS A 39 6.12 -4.61 7.50
CA LYS A 39 6.59 -5.95 7.92
C LYS A 39 6.55 -6.14 9.44
N PHE A 40 6.95 -5.14 10.21
CA PHE A 40 7.11 -5.27 11.65
C PHE A 40 5.90 -4.84 12.48
N THR A 41 5.03 -4.00 11.93
CA THR A 41 3.83 -3.51 12.65
C THR A 41 2.53 -4.13 12.14
N GLY A 42 2.50 -4.64 10.90
CA GLY A 42 1.27 -5.03 10.21
C GLY A 42 0.43 -3.85 9.71
N GLU A 43 0.88 -2.61 9.95
CA GLU A 43 0.20 -1.39 9.51
C GLU A 43 0.63 -0.98 8.11
N VAL A 44 -0.14 -0.08 7.48
CA VAL A 44 0.18 0.43 6.14
C VAL A 44 1.38 1.36 6.21
N GLY A 45 2.45 1.00 5.50
CA GLY A 45 3.59 1.90 5.30
C GLY A 45 3.27 2.98 4.25
N VAL A 46 3.80 4.19 4.45
CA VAL A 46 3.60 5.29 3.50
C VAL A 46 4.95 5.89 3.12
N CYS A 47 5.19 6.05 1.81
CA CYS A 47 6.35 6.77 1.31
C CYS A 47 5.92 7.87 0.34
N LEU A 48 6.71 8.94 0.28
CA LEU A 48 6.43 10.14 -0.51
C LEU A 48 7.68 10.51 -1.32
N ALA A 49 7.49 10.82 -2.60
CA ALA A 49 8.56 11.32 -3.45
C ALA A 49 8.08 12.41 -4.42
N THR A 50 9.02 13.23 -4.87
CA THR A 50 8.78 14.19 -5.95
C THR A 50 8.56 13.49 -7.28
N SER A 51 8.18 14.26 -8.31
CA SER A 51 8.03 13.80 -9.70
C SER A 51 9.36 13.30 -10.30
N GLY A 52 9.24 12.57 -11.40
CA GLY A 52 10.39 12.11 -12.18
C GLY A 52 11.33 11.20 -11.41
N PRO A 53 12.61 11.59 -11.23
CA PRO A 53 13.61 10.74 -10.62
C PRO A 53 13.26 10.33 -9.18
N GLY A 54 12.61 11.19 -8.40
CA GLY A 54 12.18 10.82 -7.04
C GLY A 54 11.18 9.68 -7.04
N ALA A 55 10.21 9.72 -7.93
CA ALA A 55 9.24 8.63 -8.10
C ALA A 55 9.89 7.34 -8.60
N ILE A 56 10.85 7.43 -9.54
CA ILE A 56 11.60 6.27 -10.05
C ILE A 56 12.37 5.58 -8.93
N HIS A 57 13.05 6.35 -8.06
CA HIS A 57 13.84 5.80 -6.97
C HIS A 57 13.03 4.98 -5.95
N LEU A 58 11.73 5.24 -5.79
CA LEU A 58 10.89 4.44 -4.90
C LEU A 58 10.74 2.98 -5.34
N LEU A 59 10.83 2.70 -6.64
CA LEU A 59 10.44 1.42 -7.21
C LEU A 59 11.13 0.22 -6.56
N ASN A 60 12.40 0.31 -6.27
CA ASN A 60 13.16 -0.83 -5.72
C ASN A 60 12.57 -1.28 -4.37
N GLY A 61 12.36 -0.35 -3.43
CA GLY A 61 11.74 -0.68 -2.14
C GLY A 61 10.25 -1.03 -2.26
N LEU A 62 9.55 -0.49 -3.27
CA LEU A 62 8.16 -0.87 -3.53
C LEU A 62 8.03 -2.29 -4.11
N TYR A 63 8.99 -2.75 -4.91
CA TYR A 63 9.04 -4.14 -5.36
C TYR A 63 9.32 -5.09 -4.21
N ASP A 64 10.20 -4.73 -3.26
CA ASP A 64 10.39 -5.50 -2.02
C ASP A 64 9.06 -5.64 -1.26
N ALA A 65 8.34 -4.53 -1.08
CA ALA A 65 7.03 -4.54 -0.43
C ALA A 65 6.00 -5.40 -1.18
N ARG A 66 5.94 -5.29 -2.50
CA ARG A 66 5.00 -6.05 -3.33
C ARG A 66 5.25 -7.55 -3.26
N LEU A 67 6.50 -7.97 -3.45
CA LEU A 67 6.87 -9.39 -3.50
C LEU A 67 6.74 -10.07 -2.13
N ASP A 68 6.90 -9.30 -1.06
CA ASP A 68 6.70 -9.77 0.31
C ASP A 68 5.26 -9.53 0.82
N HIS A 69 4.34 -9.14 -0.07
CA HIS A 69 2.95 -8.87 0.29
C HIS A 69 2.79 -7.90 1.46
N GLN A 70 3.54 -6.79 1.43
CA GLN A 70 3.45 -5.76 2.45
C GLN A 70 2.56 -4.60 2.00
N PRO A 71 1.65 -4.11 2.86
CA PRO A 71 0.78 -2.99 2.52
C PRO A 71 1.56 -1.68 2.52
N VAL A 72 1.75 -1.08 1.34
CA VAL A 72 2.44 0.21 1.19
C VAL A 72 1.66 1.12 0.25
N VAL A 73 1.48 2.37 0.65
CA VAL A 73 0.95 3.45 -0.18
C VAL A 73 2.09 4.36 -0.59
N ALA A 74 2.35 4.45 -1.89
CA ALA A 74 3.25 5.43 -2.47
C ALA A 74 2.47 6.68 -2.88
N ILE A 75 2.93 7.86 -2.47
CA ILE A 75 2.38 9.15 -2.88
C ILE A 75 3.47 9.86 -3.67
N VAL A 76 3.20 10.19 -4.93
CA VAL A 76 4.19 10.81 -5.80
C VAL A 76 3.65 12.10 -6.43
N GLY A 77 4.52 13.10 -6.55
CA GLY A 77 4.21 14.30 -7.28
C GLY A 77 4.22 14.06 -8.80
N GLN A 78 3.58 14.93 -9.53
CA GLN A 78 3.65 15.00 -10.99
C GLN A 78 3.77 16.46 -11.42
N GLN A 79 4.17 16.70 -12.65
CA GLN A 79 4.20 18.03 -13.25
C GLN A 79 2.79 18.65 -13.27
N ALA A 80 2.71 19.97 -13.37
CA ALA A 80 1.43 20.65 -13.50
C ALA A 80 0.64 20.11 -14.70
N ARG A 81 -0.67 19.96 -14.55
CA ARG A 81 -1.55 19.39 -15.59
C ARG A 81 -1.40 20.07 -16.95
N MET A 82 -1.15 21.38 -16.96
CA MET A 82 -0.94 22.15 -18.18
C MET A 82 0.40 21.86 -18.89
N SER A 83 1.37 21.27 -18.18
CA SER A 83 2.71 20.98 -18.72
C SER A 83 2.86 19.52 -19.16
N MET A 84 1.95 18.65 -18.77
CA MET A 84 2.02 17.23 -19.11
C MET A 84 1.85 16.99 -20.60
N GLY A 85 2.68 16.10 -21.15
CA GLY A 85 2.70 15.77 -22.59
C GLY A 85 3.57 16.69 -23.42
N GLY A 86 4.34 17.58 -22.78
CA GLY A 86 5.23 18.53 -23.44
C GLY A 86 6.72 18.22 -23.27
N ASP A 87 7.08 17.03 -22.83
CA ASP A 87 8.45 16.65 -22.47
C ASP A 87 9.08 17.62 -21.45
N TYR A 88 8.25 18.05 -20.49
CA TYR A 88 8.69 18.99 -19.47
C TYR A 88 9.76 18.36 -18.56
N GLN A 89 10.63 19.19 -17.99
CA GLN A 89 11.71 18.73 -17.10
C GLN A 89 11.16 17.81 -16.01
N GLN A 90 11.76 16.63 -15.87
CA GLN A 90 11.35 15.58 -14.91
C GLN A 90 9.93 15.01 -15.17
N GLU A 91 9.37 15.22 -16.33
CA GLU A 91 8.14 14.55 -16.72
C GLU A 91 8.40 13.07 -16.98
N VAL A 92 7.59 12.22 -16.36
CA VAL A 92 7.59 10.76 -16.55
C VAL A 92 6.13 10.30 -16.60
N ASP A 93 5.82 9.35 -17.46
CA ASP A 93 4.53 8.67 -17.42
C ASP A 93 4.45 7.76 -16.19
N LEU A 94 4.05 8.38 -15.08
CA LEU A 94 3.98 7.71 -13.78
C LEU A 94 2.88 6.63 -13.74
N LEU A 95 1.79 6.79 -14.50
CA LEU A 95 0.76 5.74 -14.59
C LEU A 95 1.34 4.45 -15.15
N THR A 96 2.07 4.54 -16.25
CA THR A 96 2.74 3.38 -16.84
C THR A 96 3.87 2.86 -15.94
N LEU A 97 4.67 3.76 -15.35
CA LEU A 97 5.80 3.39 -14.51
C LEU A 97 5.36 2.56 -13.29
N PHE A 98 4.29 2.97 -12.60
CA PHE A 98 3.79 2.28 -11.41
C PHE A 98 2.82 1.13 -11.70
N LYS A 99 2.40 0.95 -12.96
CA LYS A 99 1.37 -0.01 -13.34
C LYS A 99 1.70 -1.45 -12.94
N ASP A 100 2.96 -1.84 -12.97
CA ASP A 100 3.34 -3.18 -12.54
C ASP A 100 3.43 -3.27 -11.01
N VAL A 101 4.21 -2.42 -10.36
CA VAL A 101 4.46 -2.51 -8.92
C VAL A 101 3.22 -2.25 -8.07
N ALA A 102 2.32 -1.39 -8.53
CA ALA A 102 1.07 -1.03 -7.88
C ALA A 102 -0.17 -1.42 -8.73
N HIS A 103 -0.12 -2.60 -9.35
CA HIS A 103 -1.10 -3.04 -10.36
C HIS A 103 -2.56 -3.04 -9.88
N GLU A 104 -2.80 -3.21 -8.59
CA GLU A 104 -4.15 -3.20 -8.01
C GLU A 104 -4.75 -1.79 -7.97
N TYR A 105 -3.91 -0.76 -7.80
CA TYR A 105 -4.41 0.60 -7.73
C TYR A 105 -3.32 1.64 -7.97
N VAL A 106 -3.36 2.28 -9.13
CA VAL A 106 -2.62 3.51 -9.46
C VAL A 106 -3.63 4.56 -9.89
N GLN A 107 -3.64 5.73 -9.25
CA GLN A 107 -4.59 6.79 -9.58
C GLN A 107 -3.95 8.18 -9.55
N VAL A 108 -4.38 9.02 -10.48
CA VAL A 108 -4.02 10.44 -10.50
C VAL A 108 -5.17 11.25 -9.88
N ILE A 109 -4.86 12.11 -8.93
CA ILE A 109 -5.81 13.09 -8.41
C ILE A 109 -5.78 14.31 -9.32
N MET A 110 -6.82 14.47 -10.13
CA MET A 110 -6.93 15.57 -11.09
C MET A 110 -7.71 16.77 -10.54
N ASP A 111 -8.42 16.58 -9.42
CA ASP A 111 -9.27 17.56 -8.77
C ASP A 111 -9.24 17.35 -7.25
N PRO A 112 -9.18 18.41 -6.41
CA PRO A 112 -9.19 18.29 -4.95
C PRO A 112 -10.39 17.50 -4.40
N ALA A 113 -11.53 17.53 -5.07
CA ALA A 113 -12.71 16.75 -4.68
C ALA A 113 -12.49 15.23 -4.69
N GLN A 114 -11.49 14.75 -5.45
CA GLN A 114 -11.14 13.33 -5.51
C GLN A 114 -10.22 12.89 -4.35
N ALA A 115 -9.50 13.83 -3.70
CA ALA A 115 -8.38 13.53 -2.83
C ALA A 115 -8.74 12.52 -1.72
N ARG A 116 -9.81 12.79 -0.98
CA ARG A 116 -10.23 11.90 0.12
C ARG A 116 -10.58 10.49 -0.36
N SER A 117 -11.38 10.37 -1.42
CA SER A 117 -11.84 9.08 -1.92
C SER A 117 -10.71 8.25 -2.53
N VAL A 118 -9.79 8.89 -3.26
CA VAL A 118 -8.65 8.22 -3.89
C VAL A 118 -7.66 7.73 -2.82
N ILE A 119 -7.33 8.58 -1.84
CA ILE A 119 -6.41 8.20 -0.76
C ILE A 119 -7.02 7.11 0.12
N ASP A 120 -8.27 7.27 0.57
CA ASP A 120 -8.96 6.25 1.36
C ASP A 120 -8.98 4.89 0.63
N ARG A 121 -9.28 4.90 -0.66
CA ARG A 121 -9.29 3.69 -1.47
C ARG A 121 -7.89 3.07 -1.62
N ALA A 122 -6.85 3.90 -1.78
CA ALA A 122 -5.48 3.41 -1.84
C ALA A 122 -5.08 2.68 -0.55
N PHE A 123 -5.37 3.26 0.62
CA PHE A 123 -5.10 2.64 1.91
C PHE A 123 -5.88 1.32 2.12
N ARG A 124 -7.17 1.31 1.77
CA ARG A 124 -7.98 0.10 1.89
C ARG A 124 -7.48 -1.03 1.01
N ILE A 125 -7.18 -0.75 -0.26
CA ILE A 125 -6.67 -1.76 -1.19
C ILE A 125 -5.31 -2.25 -0.71
N ALA A 126 -4.40 -1.35 -0.31
CA ALA A 126 -3.10 -1.75 0.21
C ALA A 126 -3.24 -2.70 1.40
N LYS A 127 -4.09 -2.37 2.38
CA LYS A 127 -4.32 -3.19 3.57
C LYS A 127 -5.03 -4.51 3.25
N ASP A 128 -6.14 -4.46 2.52
CA ASP A 128 -6.97 -5.63 2.20
C ASP A 128 -6.27 -6.67 1.34
N ARG A 129 -5.50 -6.20 0.36
CA ARG A 129 -4.81 -7.05 -0.61
C ARG A 129 -3.36 -7.33 -0.23
N ARG A 130 -2.85 -6.68 0.83
CA ARG A 130 -1.45 -6.74 1.23
C ARG A 130 -0.54 -6.48 0.03
N THR A 131 -0.65 -5.29 -0.52
CA THR A 131 -0.02 -4.90 -1.79
C THR A 131 0.40 -3.44 -1.78
N VAL A 132 1.13 -3.06 -2.80
CA VAL A 132 1.49 -1.67 -3.05
C VAL A 132 0.38 -0.98 -3.83
N THR A 133 0.05 0.26 -3.44
CA THR A 133 -0.79 1.18 -4.21
C THR A 133 -0.06 2.49 -4.45
N CYS A 134 -0.43 3.23 -5.49
CA CYS A 134 0.19 4.50 -5.81
C CYS A 134 -0.86 5.59 -6.08
N VAL A 135 -0.63 6.75 -5.48
CA VAL A 135 -1.41 7.97 -5.72
C VAL A 135 -0.48 9.03 -6.30
N ILE A 136 -0.86 9.55 -7.45
CA ILE A 136 -0.10 10.55 -8.20
C ILE A 136 -0.83 11.89 -8.07
N ILE A 137 -0.12 12.95 -7.68
CA ILE A 137 -0.74 14.26 -7.45
C ILE A 137 0.02 15.33 -8.23
N PRO A 138 -0.57 15.90 -9.31
CA PRO A 138 0.02 17.03 -10.02
C PRO A 138 0.25 18.23 -9.08
N ASN A 139 1.37 18.94 -9.27
CA ASN A 139 1.77 19.98 -8.34
C ASN A 139 0.78 21.15 -8.27
N ASP A 140 0.16 21.53 -9.40
CA ASP A 140 -0.87 22.56 -9.46
C ASP A 140 -2.18 22.16 -8.73
N VAL A 141 -2.46 20.85 -8.59
CA VAL A 141 -3.60 20.36 -7.80
C VAL A 141 -3.32 20.49 -6.30
N GLN A 142 -2.06 20.36 -5.88
CA GLN A 142 -1.66 20.45 -4.48
C GLN A 142 -1.84 21.87 -3.90
N ASP A 143 -1.89 22.90 -4.75
CA ASP A 143 -2.06 24.30 -4.37
C ASP A 143 -3.53 24.75 -4.36
N LEU A 144 -4.45 23.87 -4.77
CA LEU A 144 -5.88 24.18 -4.75
C LEU A 144 -6.49 23.98 -3.36
N ASP A 145 -7.55 24.72 -3.09
CA ASP A 145 -8.29 24.60 -1.83
C ASP A 145 -8.90 23.21 -1.67
N ALA A 146 -8.88 22.70 -0.44
CA ALA A 146 -9.50 21.43 -0.11
C ALA A 146 -11.02 21.49 -0.27
N VAL A 147 -11.59 20.43 -0.84
CA VAL A 147 -13.04 20.28 -0.96
C VAL A 147 -13.53 19.32 0.13
N GLU A 148 -14.26 19.85 1.12
CA GLU A 148 -14.77 19.05 2.23
C GLU A 148 -15.90 18.11 1.82
N GLU A 149 -16.85 18.63 1.05
CA GLU A 149 -17.98 17.88 0.50
C GLU A 149 -17.95 17.97 -1.02
N PRO A 150 -17.54 16.90 -1.73
CA PRO A 150 -17.58 16.88 -3.18
C PRO A 150 -18.99 17.10 -3.71
N PRO A 151 -19.18 17.88 -4.79
CA PRO A 151 -20.51 18.15 -5.35
C PRO A 151 -21.19 16.88 -5.85
N HIS A 152 -22.43 16.67 -5.44
CA HIS A 152 -23.23 15.48 -5.71
C HIS A 152 -24.21 15.70 -6.86
N LYS A 153 -23.76 15.60 -8.08
CA LYS A 153 -24.68 15.68 -9.23
C LYS A 153 -25.27 14.33 -9.63
N HIS A 154 -24.55 13.24 -9.37
CA HIS A 154 -24.93 11.87 -9.75
C HIS A 154 -24.71 10.85 -8.63
N GLY A 155 -24.83 11.26 -7.39
CA GLY A 155 -24.59 10.43 -6.21
C GLY A 155 -23.40 10.89 -5.38
N ALA A 156 -23.35 10.47 -4.14
CA ALA A 156 -22.31 10.85 -3.21
C ALA A 156 -21.03 10.03 -3.45
N VAL A 157 -19.88 10.69 -3.48
CA VAL A 157 -18.60 9.99 -3.34
C VAL A 157 -18.38 9.74 -1.85
N HIS A 158 -18.64 8.51 -1.42
CA HIS A 158 -18.44 8.14 -0.02
C HIS A 158 -17.02 7.72 0.24
N THR A 159 -16.37 8.36 1.20
CA THR A 159 -15.19 7.86 1.85
C THR A 159 -15.64 7.22 3.16
N GLY A 160 -15.34 5.96 3.36
CA GLY A 160 -15.60 5.32 4.65
C GLY A 160 -14.51 5.74 5.64
N THR A 161 -14.92 5.99 6.87
CA THR A 161 -13.98 6.12 7.98
C THR A 161 -13.78 4.74 8.60
N GLY A 162 -12.52 4.34 8.71
CA GLY A 162 -12.15 3.07 9.32
C GLY A 162 -12.12 1.89 8.32
N HIS A 163 -11.46 0.86 8.76
CA HIS A 163 -11.28 -0.37 8.01
C HIS A 163 -11.76 -1.54 8.87
N ALA A 164 -12.75 -2.26 8.37
CA ALA A 164 -13.13 -3.53 8.98
C ALA A 164 -12.21 -4.62 8.47
N GLU A 165 -11.52 -5.29 9.38
CA GLU A 165 -10.67 -6.42 9.04
C GLU A 165 -11.50 -7.55 8.45
N LYS A 166 -11.11 -8.04 7.29
CA LYS A 166 -11.82 -9.15 6.62
C LYS A 166 -11.28 -10.47 7.14
N ILE A 167 -12.13 -11.20 7.85
CA ILE A 167 -11.84 -12.57 8.26
C ILE A 167 -12.37 -13.50 7.18
N ILE A 168 -11.49 -14.24 6.52
CA ILE A 168 -11.86 -15.26 5.53
C ILE A 168 -11.83 -16.61 6.25
N LEU A 169 -13.00 -17.19 6.44
CA LEU A 169 -13.12 -18.53 7.00
C LEU A 169 -13.29 -19.54 5.85
N PRO A 170 -12.52 -20.65 5.85
CA PRO A 170 -12.76 -21.73 4.91
C PRO A 170 -14.12 -22.39 5.20
N SER A 171 -14.71 -23.02 4.17
CA SER A 171 -15.93 -23.79 4.38
C SER A 171 -15.66 -25.01 5.26
N ARG A 172 -16.68 -25.49 5.96
CA ARG A 172 -16.58 -26.72 6.77
C ARG A 172 -16.13 -27.92 5.93
N GLU A 173 -16.66 -28.03 4.73
CA GLU A 173 -16.30 -29.10 3.79
C GLU A 173 -14.81 -29.06 3.42
N SER A 174 -14.26 -27.86 3.15
CA SER A 174 -12.82 -27.69 2.86
C SER A 174 -11.95 -28.08 4.06
N LEU A 175 -12.39 -27.77 5.28
CA LEU A 175 -11.68 -28.18 6.51
C LEU A 175 -11.74 -29.70 6.72
N GLU A 176 -12.88 -30.33 6.48
CA GLU A 176 -13.06 -31.79 6.59
C GLU A 176 -12.18 -32.50 5.55
N GLN A 177 -12.12 -32.02 4.30
CA GLN A 177 -11.24 -32.56 3.27
C GLN A 177 -9.76 -32.45 3.65
N ALA A 178 -9.34 -31.29 4.18
CA ALA A 178 -7.97 -31.06 4.63
C ALA A 178 -7.62 -32.02 5.80
N ALA A 179 -8.51 -32.14 6.77
CA ALA A 179 -8.34 -33.05 7.91
C ALA A 179 -8.24 -34.52 7.46
N GLN A 180 -9.09 -34.95 6.53
CA GLN A 180 -9.03 -36.29 5.97
C GLN A 180 -7.68 -36.57 5.31
N LEU A 181 -7.21 -35.65 4.44
CA LEU A 181 -5.92 -35.79 3.75
C LEU A 181 -4.76 -35.92 4.75
N LEU A 182 -4.77 -35.12 5.81
CA LEU A 182 -3.74 -35.16 6.86
C LEU A 182 -3.79 -36.44 7.65
N ASN A 183 -4.97 -36.98 7.98
CA ASN A 183 -5.16 -38.23 8.72
C ASN A 183 -4.79 -39.47 7.91
N GLU A 184 -4.86 -39.42 6.59
CA GLU A 184 -4.42 -40.51 5.70
C GLU A 184 -2.89 -40.54 5.54
N GLY A 185 -2.18 -39.49 5.96
CA GLY A 185 -0.74 -39.39 5.87
C GLY A 185 -0.01 -40.23 6.93
N GLU A 186 0.90 -41.11 6.52
CA GLU A 186 1.74 -41.89 7.46
C GLU A 186 2.92 -41.08 8.01
N LYS A 187 3.43 -40.10 7.25
CA LYS A 187 4.54 -39.21 7.60
C LYS A 187 4.23 -37.81 7.18
N VAL A 188 3.75 -37.00 8.09
CA VAL A 188 3.39 -35.61 7.83
C VAL A 188 4.56 -34.71 8.21
N ALA A 189 4.87 -33.73 7.34
CA ALA A 189 5.76 -32.62 7.63
C ALA A 189 5.04 -31.30 7.32
N ILE A 190 5.27 -30.30 8.16
CA ILE A 190 4.65 -28.97 8.02
C ILE A 190 5.72 -27.97 7.65
N LEU A 191 5.56 -27.28 6.51
CA LEU A 191 6.36 -26.14 6.12
C LEU A 191 5.57 -24.86 6.41
N ILE A 192 6.13 -23.99 7.25
CA ILE A 192 5.49 -22.70 7.59
C ILE A 192 6.27 -21.53 7.01
N GLY A 193 5.55 -20.51 6.59
CA GLY A 193 6.10 -19.22 6.14
C GLY A 193 5.51 -18.07 6.93
N ALA A 194 5.70 -16.85 6.43
CA ALA A 194 5.21 -15.61 7.05
C ALA A 194 3.69 -15.60 7.30
N GLY A 195 2.91 -16.31 6.46
CA GLY A 195 1.45 -16.41 6.61
C GLY A 195 1.00 -17.11 7.92
N ALA A 196 1.86 -17.91 8.53
CA ALA A 196 1.56 -18.59 9.80
C ALA A 196 2.02 -17.82 11.05
N MET A 197 2.54 -16.60 10.89
CA MET A 197 3.16 -15.84 11.99
C MET A 197 2.19 -15.57 13.15
N HIS A 198 0.90 -15.41 12.87
CA HIS A 198 -0.14 -15.16 13.87
C HIS A 198 -0.89 -16.41 14.31
N ALA A 199 -0.48 -17.60 13.84
CA ALA A 199 -1.10 -18.91 14.13
C ALA A 199 -0.08 -19.90 14.72
N ALA A 200 0.93 -19.42 15.44
CA ALA A 200 2.03 -20.25 15.92
C ALA A 200 1.56 -21.35 16.90
N GLU A 201 0.61 -21.03 17.77
CA GLU A 201 0.09 -21.99 18.74
C GLU A 201 -0.80 -23.05 18.07
N GLU A 202 -1.61 -22.66 17.10
CA GLU A 202 -2.43 -23.56 16.29
C GLU A 202 -1.54 -24.50 15.46
N VAL A 203 -0.45 -24.00 14.88
CA VAL A 203 0.54 -24.82 14.15
C VAL A 203 1.16 -25.86 15.08
N LYS A 204 1.55 -25.49 16.30
CA LYS A 204 2.08 -26.43 17.29
C LYS A 204 1.06 -27.51 17.66
N GLN A 205 -0.19 -27.12 17.92
CA GLN A 205 -1.26 -28.08 18.24
C GLN A 205 -1.49 -29.07 17.11
N VAL A 206 -1.54 -28.62 15.86
CA VAL A 206 -1.69 -29.50 14.70
C VAL A 206 -0.47 -30.41 14.55
N ALA A 207 0.74 -29.86 14.72
CA ALA A 207 1.96 -30.68 14.66
C ALA A 207 2.00 -31.77 15.72
N ASP A 208 1.61 -31.47 16.98
CA ASP A 208 1.55 -32.41 18.06
C ASP A 208 0.52 -33.55 17.81
N ILE A 209 -0.68 -33.19 17.30
CA ILE A 209 -1.74 -34.15 16.95
C ILE A 209 -1.27 -35.11 15.85
N LEU A 210 -0.53 -34.63 14.87
CA LEU A 210 -0.07 -35.40 13.71
C LEU A 210 1.29 -36.06 13.93
N GLY A 211 1.99 -35.76 15.03
CA GLY A 211 3.38 -36.16 15.22
C GLY A 211 4.31 -35.61 14.15
N ALA A 212 3.98 -34.43 13.60
CA ALA A 212 4.64 -33.86 12.44
C ALA A 212 5.85 -33.01 12.81
N GLY A 213 6.94 -33.14 12.04
CA GLY A 213 8.05 -32.18 12.08
C GLY A 213 7.66 -30.88 11.43
N VAL A 214 8.08 -29.75 12.04
CA VAL A 214 7.84 -28.39 11.49
C VAL A 214 9.13 -27.79 10.96
N ALA A 215 9.11 -27.33 9.73
CA ALA A 215 10.20 -26.57 9.09
C ALA A 215 9.74 -25.13 8.78
N LYS A 216 10.70 -24.17 8.80
CA LYS A 216 10.47 -22.74 8.55
C LYS A 216 11.44 -22.25 7.49
#